data_4e8c67fce4f212e9bc83a9f2890b81eb
#
_entry.id   4e8c67fce4f212e9bc83a9f2890b81eb
#
_cell.length_a   1.000
_cell.length_b   1.000
_cell.length_c   1.000
_cell.angle_alpha   90.00
_cell.angle_beta   90.00
_cell.angle_gamma   90.00
#
_symmetry.space_group_name_H-M   'P 1'
#
loop_
_entity.id
_entity.type
_entity.pdbx_description
1 polymer ?
#
loop_
_entity_poly.entity_id
_entity_poly.type
_entity_poly.pdbx_seq_one_letter_code
_entity_poly.pdbx_strand_id
1 'polypeptide(L)'
;MKKTISIWAPLRYANVGDDMQAIAFATYIKKLGYNVKLFQLDEELSNLYDLKSVRTVDELCKDVNLVIIAGGALLTPFRWYKRILNKAAREYEADFKDLYLATKKYPSVKFCAISMGGDGKVKKPETWYSHWRIDFFRSESFINGTVRLSGDVEQMKQAFGKNFAYHADMLFRTPEYFEYDLLPKTDKIRVCLQFKKGRYLDKKLLSDIYKYAEDNDDIEFHFITTHMPKIGLTYQYVPNKQSKNIFIDTYKSPRQLLGVLASCDVTITSMLHVGLMGLTVNTPFVSYRGPGKTKSFLKSIGGEWAILPENISFNELREQILIQNKEDLYKQYNQDIISEMIEDSKNQYEFCKTIVEKYS
;
A
#
# COMPACT_ATOMS: atom_id res chain seq x y z
N MET A 1 -4.01 4.95 33.63
CA MET A 1 -4.58 4.45 32.35
C MET A 1 -3.53 4.59 31.26
N LYS A 2 -3.43 3.62 30.32
CA LYS A 2 -2.56 3.74 29.16
C LYS A 2 -3.06 4.89 28.28
N LYS A 3 -2.16 5.75 27.81
CA LYS A 3 -2.48 6.81 26.86
C LYS A 3 -2.91 6.22 25.50
N THR A 4 -3.75 6.92 24.78
CA THR A 4 -4.29 6.47 23.48
C THR A 4 -3.72 7.31 22.35
N ILE A 5 -3.28 6.66 21.29
CA ILE A 5 -2.84 7.25 20.03
C ILE A 5 -3.88 6.94 18.96
N SER A 6 -4.18 7.92 18.12
CA SER A 6 -5.08 7.73 16.99
C SER A 6 -4.30 7.60 15.69
N ILE A 7 -4.80 6.74 14.79
CA ILE A 7 -4.26 6.59 13.43
C ILE A 7 -5.37 6.90 12.43
N TRP A 8 -5.09 7.82 11.53
CA TRP A 8 -5.90 8.11 10.36
C TRP A 8 -5.21 7.56 9.11
N ALA A 9 -5.95 6.83 8.29
CA ALA A 9 -5.59 6.43 6.94
C ALA A 9 -6.88 6.23 6.13
N PRO A 10 -6.85 6.16 4.78
CA PRO A 10 -8.06 5.99 3.97
C PRO A 10 -8.58 4.54 3.98
N LEU A 11 -8.80 3.96 5.17
CA LEU A 11 -9.10 2.54 5.39
C LEU A 11 -10.49 2.12 4.92
N ARG A 12 -11.41 3.09 4.70
CA ARG A 12 -12.77 2.81 4.17
C ARG A 12 -12.77 2.05 2.85
N TYR A 13 -11.67 2.12 2.11
CA TYR A 13 -11.54 1.44 0.82
C TYR A 13 -10.98 0.02 0.95
N ALA A 14 -10.65 -0.41 2.17
CA ALA A 14 -10.06 -1.72 2.47
C ALA A 14 -8.98 -2.10 1.43
N ASN A 15 -8.04 -1.17 1.20
CA ASN A 15 -6.91 -1.32 0.30
C ASN A 15 -5.75 -1.91 1.08
N VAL A 16 -5.21 -3.03 0.61
CA VAL A 16 -4.13 -3.73 1.30
C VAL A 16 -2.94 -2.85 1.67
N GLY A 17 -2.53 -1.92 0.81
CA GLY A 17 -1.39 -1.05 1.09
C GLY A 17 -1.65 -0.11 2.27
N ASP A 18 -2.85 0.48 2.32
CA ASP A 18 -3.26 1.39 3.39
C ASP A 18 -3.54 0.62 4.68
N ASP A 19 -4.24 -0.53 4.58
CA ASP A 19 -4.54 -1.39 5.72
C ASP A 19 -3.27 -1.91 6.39
N MET A 20 -2.31 -2.43 5.59
CA MET A 20 -1.03 -2.91 6.10
C MET A 20 -0.25 -1.84 6.84
N GLN A 21 -0.13 -0.65 6.25
CA GLN A 21 0.61 0.45 6.87
C GLN A 21 -0.02 0.85 8.21
N ALA A 22 -1.33 1.04 8.24
CA ALA A 22 -2.03 1.45 9.44
C ALA A 22 -2.00 0.38 10.55
N ILE A 23 -2.22 -0.89 10.19
CA ILE A 23 -2.21 -2.01 11.15
C ILE A 23 -0.80 -2.26 11.68
N ALA A 24 0.25 -2.18 10.82
CA ALA A 24 1.63 -2.34 11.27
C ALA A 24 2.03 -1.25 12.27
N PHE A 25 1.71 0.03 11.99
CA PHE A 25 1.95 1.11 12.96
C PHE A 25 1.13 0.92 14.24
N ALA A 26 -0.14 0.52 14.13
CA ALA A 26 -0.97 0.24 15.29
C ALA A 26 -0.35 -0.87 16.16
N THR A 27 0.10 -1.95 15.55
CA THR A 27 0.77 -3.07 16.23
C THR A 27 2.06 -2.61 16.89
N TYR A 28 2.87 -1.81 16.19
CA TYR A 28 4.10 -1.24 16.75
C TYR A 28 3.82 -0.34 17.98
N ILE A 29 2.86 0.57 17.87
CA ILE A 29 2.49 1.49 18.97
C ILE A 29 1.92 0.72 20.18
N LYS A 30 1.14 -0.35 19.94
CA LYS A 30 0.69 -1.25 21.02
C LYS A 30 1.88 -1.91 21.75
N LYS A 31 2.93 -2.34 21.01
CA LYS A 31 4.17 -2.89 21.59
C LYS A 31 4.92 -1.85 22.43
N LEU A 32 4.81 -0.55 22.12
CA LEU A 32 5.34 0.54 22.96
C LEU A 32 4.49 0.81 24.22
N GLY A 33 3.39 0.12 24.42
CA GLY A 33 2.56 0.20 25.62
C GLY A 33 1.36 1.15 25.52
N TYR A 34 1.04 1.69 24.36
CA TYR A 34 -0.10 2.60 24.16
C TYR A 34 -1.35 1.85 23.68
N ASN A 35 -2.51 2.44 23.94
CA ASN A 35 -3.75 2.05 23.27
C ASN A 35 -3.80 2.71 21.89
N VAL A 36 -4.46 2.04 20.94
CA VAL A 36 -4.59 2.58 19.57
C VAL A 36 -6.03 2.52 19.11
N LYS A 37 -6.47 3.56 18.39
CA LYS A 37 -7.73 3.57 17.65
C LYS A 37 -7.48 4.02 16.20
N LEU A 38 -8.15 3.39 15.25
CA LEU A 38 -7.99 3.63 13.83
C LEU A 38 -9.27 4.23 13.23
N PHE A 39 -9.09 5.12 12.26
CA PHE A 39 -10.20 5.72 11.53
C PHE A 39 -10.73 4.76 10.46
N GLN A 40 -12.01 4.36 10.60
CA GLN A 40 -12.75 3.57 9.61
C GLN A 40 -12.08 2.24 9.18
N LEU A 41 -11.31 1.61 10.08
CA LEU A 41 -10.82 0.26 9.83
C LEU A 41 -12.02 -0.68 9.67
N ASP A 42 -11.91 -1.60 8.73
CA ASP A 42 -12.90 -2.63 8.52
C ASP A 42 -13.13 -3.48 9.78
N GLU A 43 -14.37 -3.90 10.04
CA GLU A 43 -14.73 -4.60 11.26
C GLU A 43 -14.05 -5.98 11.37
N GLU A 44 -13.94 -6.71 10.25
CA GLU A 44 -13.24 -8.00 10.24
C GLU A 44 -11.76 -7.83 10.56
N LEU A 45 -11.10 -6.80 10.01
CA LEU A 45 -9.71 -6.47 10.34
C LEU A 45 -9.57 -5.94 11.77
N SER A 46 -10.51 -5.14 12.24
CA SER A 46 -10.57 -4.64 13.62
C SER A 46 -10.57 -5.78 14.63
N ASN A 47 -11.44 -6.77 14.39
CA ASN A 47 -11.53 -7.97 15.23
C ASN A 47 -10.30 -8.87 15.10
N LEU A 48 -9.81 -9.10 13.87
CA LEU A 48 -8.65 -9.97 13.61
C LEU A 48 -7.37 -9.49 14.30
N TYR A 49 -7.15 -8.16 14.36
CA TYR A 49 -5.93 -7.57 14.93
C TYR A 49 -6.15 -6.96 16.33
N ASP A 50 -7.31 -7.15 16.94
CA ASP A 50 -7.67 -6.54 18.22
C ASP A 50 -7.40 -5.04 18.22
N LEU A 51 -7.96 -4.32 17.26
CA LEU A 51 -7.79 -2.87 17.07
C LEU A 51 -9.14 -2.17 17.14
N LYS A 52 -9.21 -1.06 17.88
CA LYS A 52 -10.43 -0.26 17.98
C LYS A 52 -10.61 0.57 16.72
N SER A 53 -11.73 0.41 16.02
CA SER A 53 -12.14 1.27 14.91
C SER A 53 -13.09 2.38 15.39
N VAL A 54 -12.92 3.60 14.83
CA VAL A 54 -13.82 4.74 15.03
C VAL A 54 -14.32 5.25 13.69
N ARG A 55 -15.50 5.85 13.66
CA ARG A 55 -16.19 6.18 12.40
C ARG A 55 -16.06 7.64 11.98
N THR A 56 -15.85 8.54 12.94
CA THR A 56 -15.77 9.98 12.70
C THR A 56 -14.41 10.54 13.12
N VAL A 57 -14.02 11.67 12.50
CA VAL A 57 -12.79 12.39 12.90
C VAL A 57 -12.92 12.95 14.31
N ASP A 58 -14.16 13.26 14.74
CA ASP A 58 -14.44 13.69 16.11
C ASP A 58 -14.09 12.61 17.14
N GLU A 59 -14.57 11.39 16.94
CA GLU A 59 -14.19 10.23 17.79
C GLU A 59 -12.70 9.93 17.73
N LEU A 60 -12.07 10.15 16.55
CA LEU A 60 -10.63 9.97 16.38
C LEU A 60 -9.82 10.94 17.23
N CYS A 61 -10.23 12.20 17.31
CA CYS A 61 -9.52 13.25 18.03
C CYS A 61 -9.89 13.35 19.54
N LYS A 62 -11.03 12.78 19.95
CA LYS A 62 -11.46 12.81 21.33
C LYS A 62 -10.52 12.03 22.25
N ASP A 63 -10.14 12.62 23.39
CA ASP A 63 -9.31 12.00 24.43
C ASP A 63 -7.93 11.52 23.94
N VAL A 64 -7.33 12.22 22.98
CA VAL A 64 -5.95 11.97 22.49
C VAL A 64 -5.19 13.28 22.33
N ASN A 65 -3.86 13.18 22.38
CA ASN A 65 -2.97 14.31 22.10
C ASN A 65 -2.31 14.20 20.71
N LEU A 66 -2.35 13.01 20.10
CA LEU A 66 -1.67 12.73 18.85
C LEU A 66 -2.54 11.91 17.90
N VAL A 67 -2.62 12.37 16.64
CA VAL A 67 -3.15 11.64 15.50
C VAL A 67 -2.04 11.44 14.47
N ILE A 68 -1.75 10.19 14.15
CA ILE A 68 -0.80 9.80 13.12
C ILE A 68 -1.55 9.58 11.81
N ILE A 69 -1.15 10.30 10.77
CA ILE A 69 -1.60 10.07 9.39
C ILE A 69 -0.68 8.98 8.82
N ALA A 70 -1.18 7.75 8.72
CA ALA A 70 -0.36 6.59 8.39
C ALA A 70 -0.39 6.30 6.88
N GLY A 71 0.76 6.41 6.24
CA GLY A 71 0.98 5.98 4.87
C GLY A 71 0.05 6.61 3.82
N GLY A 72 -0.27 5.80 2.81
CA GLY A 72 -1.19 6.19 1.75
C GLY A 72 -0.59 7.14 0.71
N ALA A 73 -1.30 7.29 -0.41
CA ALA A 73 -0.92 8.21 -1.48
C ALA A 73 -1.51 9.61 -1.25
N LEU A 74 -1.31 10.17 -0.05
CA LEU A 74 -1.99 11.37 0.43
C LEU A 74 -1.58 12.65 -0.29
N LEU A 75 -0.43 12.66 -0.95
CA LEU A 75 0.01 13.76 -1.80
C LEU A 75 -0.42 13.58 -3.27
N THR A 76 -1.25 12.57 -3.58
CA THR A 76 -1.81 12.42 -4.93
C THR A 76 -2.69 13.61 -5.27
N PRO A 77 -2.37 14.34 -6.35
CA PRO A 77 -3.11 15.54 -6.71
C PRO A 77 -4.41 15.19 -7.45
N PHE A 78 -5.44 15.95 -7.17
CA PHE A 78 -6.69 15.89 -7.94
C PHE A 78 -6.98 17.25 -8.58
N ARG A 79 -7.07 17.31 -9.91
CA ARG A 79 -7.53 18.51 -10.59
C ARG A 79 -8.94 18.86 -10.13
N TRP A 80 -9.30 20.13 -10.11
CA TRP A 80 -10.58 20.65 -9.60
C TRP A 80 -11.81 19.92 -10.15
N TYR A 81 -11.84 19.60 -11.45
CA TYR A 81 -12.95 18.86 -12.06
C TYR A 81 -13.07 17.40 -11.55
N LYS A 82 -11.94 16.74 -11.22
CA LYS A 82 -11.99 15.41 -10.62
C LYS A 82 -12.57 15.45 -9.22
N ARG A 83 -12.30 16.51 -8.47
CA ARG A 83 -12.88 16.74 -7.13
C ARG A 83 -14.41 16.93 -7.18
N ILE A 84 -14.96 17.35 -8.33
CA ILE A 84 -16.41 17.49 -8.55
C ILE A 84 -17.01 16.18 -9.09
N LEU A 85 -16.41 15.58 -10.11
CA LEU A 85 -17.00 14.49 -10.88
C LEU A 85 -16.71 13.08 -10.31
N ASN A 86 -15.62 12.91 -9.58
CA ASN A 86 -15.21 11.61 -9.06
C ASN A 86 -15.60 11.47 -7.58
N LYS A 87 -16.44 10.49 -7.27
CA LYS A 87 -16.93 10.22 -5.90
C LYS A 87 -15.79 10.01 -4.90
N ALA A 88 -14.82 9.15 -5.24
CA ALA A 88 -13.70 8.85 -4.35
C ALA A 88 -12.83 10.10 -4.07
N ALA A 89 -12.61 10.96 -5.08
CA ALA A 89 -11.89 12.21 -4.88
C ALA A 89 -12.66 13.17 -3.98
N ARG A 90 -14.01 13.24 -4.09
CA ARG A 90 -14.85 14.07 -3.20
C ARG A 90 -14.79 13.59 -1.75
N GLU A 91 -14.95 12.29 -1.54
CA GLU A 91 -14.89 11.67 -0.20
C GLU A 91 -13.53 11.91 0.44
N TYR A 92 -12.48 11.76 -0.34
CA TYR A 92 -11.12 12.01 0.10
C TYR A 92 -10.86 13.46 0.51
N GLU A 93 -11.36 14.42 -0.25
CA GLU A 93 -11.26 15.86 0.10
C GLU A 93 -12.19 16.21 1.28
N ALA A 94 -13.31 15.52 1.46
CA ALA A 94 -14.17 15.67 2.63
C ALA A 94 -13.45 15.26 3.92
N ASP A 95 -12.66 14.18 3.88
CA ASP A 95 -11.84 13.79 5.02
C ASP A 95 -10.84 14.88 5.43
N PHE A 96 -10.19 15.53 4.46
CA PHE A 96 -9.28 16.63 4.77
C PHE A 96 -10.02 17.86 5.33
N LYS A 97 -11.27 18.09 4.92
CA LYS A 97 -12.11 19.09 5.56
C LYS A 97 -12.34 18.77 7.03
N ASP A 98 -12.72 17.52 7.32
CA ASP A 98 -12.99 17.10 8.70
C ASP A 98 -11.73 17.14 9.56
N LEU A 99 -10.57 16.72 9.01
CA LEU A 99 -9.27 16.84 9.67
C LEU A 99 -8.91 18.31 9.96
N TYR A 100 -9.12 19.21 8.99
CA TYR A 100 -8.87 20.63 9.21
C TYR A 100 -9.80 21.21 10.29
N LEU A 101 -11.10 20.92 10.25
CA LEU A 101 -12.04 21.37 11.28
C LEU A 101 -11.67 20.81 12.66
N ALA A 102 -11.15 19.58 12.72
CA ALA A 102 -10.67 19.00 13.96
C ALA A 102 -9.47 19.76 14.54
N THR A 103 -8.56 20.33 13.71
CA THR A 103 -7.48 21.19 14.22
C THR A 103 -7.98 22.45 14.96
N LYS A 104 -9.18 22.92 14.61
CA LYS A 104 -9.83 24.07 15.28
C LYS A 104 -10.57 23.67 16.55
N LYS A 105 -11.26 22.52 16.49
CA LYS A 105 -12.04 21.99 17.62
C LYS A 105 -11.16 21.43 18.74
N TYR A 106 -10.02 20.84 18.38
CA TYR A 106 -9.07 20.18 19.29
C TYR A 106 -7.66 20.77 19.14
N PRO A 107 -7.43 22.04 19.57
CA PRO A 107 -6.17 22.76 19.30
C PRO A 107 -4.95 22.14 19.99
N SER A 108 -5.15 21.35 21.05
CA SER A 108 -4.09 20.62 21.74
C SER A 108 -3.64 19.35 20.98
N VAL A 109 -4.49 18.80 20.10
CA VAL A 109 -4.18 17.60 19.35
C VAL A 109 -3.16 17.92 18.26
N LYS A 110 -2.06 17.16 18.24
CA LYS A 110 -1.05 17.25 17.18
C LYS A 110 -1.29 16.19 16.12
N PHE A 111 -1.01 16.55 14.87
CA PHE A 111 -1.07 15.66 13.71
C PHE A 111 0.33 15.52 13.12
N CYS A 112 0.73 14.31 12.80
CA CYS A 112 1.95 14.06 12.02
C CYS A 112 1.66 13.02 10.93
N ALA A 113 2.47 12.99 9.87
CA ALA A 113 2.35 11.96 8.85
C ALA A 113 3.57 11.05 8.87
N ILE A 114 3.36 9.74 8.63
CA ILE A 114 4.43 8.76 8.57
C ILE A 114 4.29 7.92 7.29
N SER A 115 5.39 7.78 6.54
CA SER A 115 5.45 7.03 5.28
C SER A 115 4.45 7.52 4.22
N MET A 116 4.16 8.83 4.23
CA MET A 116 3.23 9.46 3.28
C MET A 116 3.82 9.46 1.87
N GLY A 117 3.00 9.21 0.84
CA GLY A 117 3.44 9.18 -0.55
C GLY A 117 2.63 10.06 -1.48
N GLY A 118 3.29 10.44 -2.58
CA GLY A 118 2.74 11.17 -3.70
C GLY A 118 3.14 10.56 -5.04
N ASP A 119 3.57 11.41 -5.96
CA ASP A 119 4.16 11.02 -7.24
C ASP A 119 5.60 11.53 -7.43
N GLY A 120 6.21 12.05 -6.35
CA GLY A 120 7.58 12.57 -6.33
C GLY A 120 7.76 13.88 -7.08
N LYS A 121 6.69 14.60 -7.44
CA LYS A 121 6.73 15.83 -8.24
C LYS A 121 6.14 17.00 -7.49
N VAL A 122 6.86 18.12 -7.50
CA VAL A 122 6.35 19.38 -6.94
C VAL A 122 5.17 19.90 -7.76
N LYS A 123 4.09 20.25 -7.08
CA LYS A 123 2.84 20.76 -7.64
C LYS A 123 2.48 22.10 -6.98
N LYS A 124 1.92 23.02 -7.75
CA LYS A 124 1.29 24.24 -7.19
C LYS A 124 0.06 23.84 -6.36
N PRO A 125 0.04 24.14 -5.05
CA PRO A 125 -1.01 23.61 -4.15
C PRO A 125 -2.41 24.02 -4.59
N GLU A 126 -2.62 25.28 -4.91
CA GLU A 126 -3.93 25.88 -5.21
C GLU A 126 -4.57 25.26 -6.46
N THR A 127 -3.77 24.78 -7.39
CA THR A 127 -4.25 24.13 -8.62
C THR A 127 -4.67 22.67 -8.38
N TRP A 128 -3.97 21.96 -7.48
CA TRP A 128 -4.03 20.50 -7.39
C TRP A 128 -4.71 19.97 -6.13
N TYR A 129 -4.76 20.78 -5.04
CA TYR A 129 -5.35 20.37 -3.77
C TYR A 129 -6.56 21.26 -3.43
N SER A 130 -7.46 20.77 -2.58
CA SER A 130 -8.50 21.61 -1.99
C SER A 130 -7.89 22.59 -0.99
N HIS A 131 -8.55 23.71 -0.73
CA HIS A 131 -8.15 24.62 0.33
C HIS A 131 -8.12 23.90 1.69
N TRP A 132 -9.07 22.98 1.97
CA TRP A 132 -9.08 22.20 3.21
C TRP A 132 -7.81 21.38 3.42
N ARG A 133 -7.31 20.74 2.35
CA ARG A 133 -6.06 19.96 2.41
C ARG A 133 -4.86 20.89 2.61
N ILE A 134 -4.83 22.01 1.92
CA ILE A 134 -3.76 23.01 2.07
C ILE A 134 -3.74 23.55 3.49
N ASP A 135 -4.91 23.98 4.01
CA ASP A 135 -5.02 24.57 5.33
C ASP A 135 -4.72 23.55 6.43
N PHE A 136 -5.11 22.29 6.26
CA PHE A 136 -4.76 21.22 7.18
C PHE A 136 -3.24 21.04 7.27
N PHE A 137 -2.56 20.85 6.16
CA PHE A 137 -1.09 20.67 6.17
C PHE A 137 -0.32 21.91 6.61
N ARG A 138 -0.84 23.13 6.37
CA ARG A 138 -0.24 24.40 6.83
C ARG A 138 -0.55 24.71 8.29
N SER A 139 -1.51 24.05 8.91
CA SER A 139 -1.90 24.34 10.30
C SER A 139 -0.76 24.11 11.29
N GLU A 140 -0.77 24.80 12.42
CA GLU A 140 0.18 24.63 13.54
C GLU A 140 -0.01 23.28 14.26
N SER A 141 -1.22 22.72 14.18
CA SER A 141 -1.51 21.40 14.74
C SER A 141 -0.86 20.28 13.92
N PHE A 142 -0.61 20.49 12.62
CA PHE A 142 0.13 19.56 11.77
C PHE A 142 1.62 19.87 11.87
N ILE A 143 2.36 19.01 12.58
CA ILE A 143 3.74 19.29 12.95
C ILE A 143 4.74 18.99 11.83
N ASN A 144 5.02 17.73 11.56
CA ASN A 144 5.96 17.25 10.55
C ASN A 144 5.67 15.80 10.19
N GLY A 145 6.60 15.13 9.53
CA GLY A 145 6.45 13.73 9.20
C GLY A 145 7.55 13.18 8.32
N THR A 146 7.27 12.01 7.77
CA THR A 146 8.12 11.33 6.81
C THR A 146 7.37 11.03 5.51
N VAL A 147 8.11 11.01 4.42
CA VAL A 147 7.63 10.58 3.10
C VAL A 147 8.42 9.37 2.62
N ARG A 148 7.83 8.63 1.69
CA ARG A 148 8.44 7.43 1.09
C ARG A 148 8.95 7.61 -0.34
N LEU A 149 8.88 8.83 -0.86
CA LEU A 149 9.50 9.22 -2.13
C LEU A 149 10.30 10.50 -1.88
N SER A 150 11.57 10.52 -2.28
CA SER A 150 12.47 11.66 -2.04
C SER A 150 11.95 12.97 -2.64
N GLY A 151 11.33 12.93 -3.82
CA GLY A 151 10.72 14.11 -4.45
C GLY A 151 9.53 14.70 -3.68
N ASP A 152 8.89 13.93 -2.80
CA ASP A 152 7.77 14.42 -1.98
C ASP A 152 8.27 15.32 -0.81
N VAL A 153 9.55 15.24 -0.42
CA VAL A 153 10.16 16.17 0.55
C VAL A 153 10.03 17.60 0.08
N GLU A 154 10.42 17.86 -1.16
CA GLU A 154 10.36 19.19 -1.75
C GLU A 154 8.90 19.66 -1.94
N GLN A 155 7.98 18.73 -2.28
CA GLN A 155 6.56 19.02 -2.33
C GLN A 155 6.05 19.51 -0.97
N MET A 156 6.40 18.86 0.14
CA MET A 156 5.97 19.26 1.48
C MET A 156 6.52 20.62 1.87
N LYS A 157 7.79 20.89 1.54
CA LYS A 157 8.45 22.15 1.84
C LYS A 157 7.85 23.32 1.04
N GLN A 158 7.75 23.17 -0.29
CA GLN A 158 7.31 24.26 -1.17
C GLN A 158 5.81 24.51 -1.08
N ALA A 159 4.99 23.44 -1.02
CA ALA A 159 3.54 23.58 -1.04
C ALA A 159 2.95 23.91 0.32
N PHE A 160 3.52 23.38 1.38
CA PHE A 160 2.88 23.42 2.72
C PHE A 160 3.79 24.06 3.79
N GLY A 161 5.06 24.39 3.48
CA GLY A 161 5.99 24.98 4.44
C GLY A 161 6.41 24.00 5.55
N LYS A 162 6.39 22.68 5.29
CA LYS A 162 6.70 21.65 6.28
C LYS A 162 7.97 20.89 5.91
N ASN A 163 8.83 20.68 6.91
CA ASN A 163 10.04 19.89 6.74
C ASN A 163 9.75 18.41 7.01
N PHE A 164 9.97 17.58 5.99
CA PHE A 164 9.79 16.14 6.07
C PHE A 164 11.11 15.43 5.82
N ALA A 165 11.31 14.29 6.47
CA ALA A 165 12.38 13.36 6.14
C ALA A 165 11.92 12.36 5.09
N TYR A 166 12.82 11.97 4.20
CA TYR A 166 12.62 10.82 3.32
C TYR A 166 13.14 9.56 4.00
N HIS A 167 12.35 8.51 3.96
CA HIS A 167 12.76 7.14 4.29
C HIS A 167 12.04 6.16 3.38
N ALA A 168 12.64 5.00 3.14
CA ALA A 168 12.05 3.94 2.35
C ALA A 168 10.66 3.54 2.88
N ASP A 169 9.81 3.00 2.01
CA ASP A 169 8.42 2.63 2.36
C ASP A 169 8.42 1.67 3.56
N MET A 170 7.62 1.97 4.58
CA MET A 170 7.49 1.15 5.77
C MET A 170 7.04 -0.28 5.46
N LEU A 171 6.46 -0.52 4.29
CA LEU A 171 6.05 -1.86 3.84
C LEU A 171 7.22 -2.84 3.71
N PHE A 172 8.46 -2.38 3.58
CA PHE A 172 9.64 -3.25 3.58
C PHE A 172 9.83 -4.05 4.89
N ARG A 173 9.19 -3.63 5.98
CA ARG A 173 9.22 -4.35 7.27
C ARG A 173 7.91 -5.08 7.60
N THR A 174 7.05 -5.24 6.62
CA THR A 174 5.73 -5.86 6.82
C THR A 174 5.78 -7.24 7.49
N PRO A 175 6.71 -8.15 7.14
CA PRO A 175 6.78 -9.46 7.78
C PRO A 175 7.01 -9.44 9.28
N GLU A 176 7.54 -8.33 9.83
CA GLU A 176 7.79 -8.21 11.28
C GLU A 176 6.50 -7.98 12.11
N TYR A 177 5.42 -7.61 11.44
CA TYR A 177 4.16 -7.21 12.08
C TYR A 177 2.99 -8.14 11.77
N PHE A 178 3.17 -9.10 10.86
CA PHE A 178 2.11 -10.01 10.45
C PHE A 178 2.61 -11.45 10.43
N GLU A 179 2.12 -12.26 11.34
CA GLU A 179 2.23 -13.72 11.19
C GLU A 179 1.35 -14.17 10.03
N TYR A 180 1.87 -14.99 9.13
CA TYR A 180 1.13 -15.50 7.98
C TYR A 180 1.43 -16.99 7.75
N ASP A 181 0.41 -17.69 7.27
CA ASP A 181 0.51 -19.11 6.95
C ASP A 181 0.77 -19.28 5.46
N LEU A 182 1.70 -20.15 5.12
CA LEU A 182 1.96 -20.53 3.74
C LEU A 182 0.81 -21.40 3.20
N LEU A 183 0.58 -21.34 1.89
CA LEU A 183 -0.28 -22.28 1.20
C LEU A 183 0.31 -23.71 1.31
N PRO A 184 -0.51 -24.76 1.22
CA PRO A 184 -0.01 -26.14 1.22
C PRO A 184 1.09 -26.33 0.17
N LYS A 185 2.10 -27.14 0.48
CA LYS A 185 3.21 -27.42 -0.46
C LYS A 185 2.70 -28.06 -1.75
N THR A 186 3.34 -27.74 -2.85
CA THR A 186 3.10 -28.31 -4.18
C THR A 186 4.43 -28.42 -4.92
N ASP A 187 4.50 -29.30 -5.89
CA ASP A 187 5.64 -29.39 -6.82
C ASP A 187 5.45 -28.50 -8.06
N LYS A 188 4.32 -27.79 -8.14
CA LYS A 188 4.00 -26.88 -9.24
C LYS A 188 4.61 -25.51 -9.02
N ILE A 189 4.91 -24.83 -10.11
CA ILE A 189 5.24 -23.40 -10.09
C ILE A 189 4.00 -22.60 -9.70
N ARG A 190 4.10 -21.71 -8.72
CA ARG A 190 3.00 -20.84 -8.31
C ARG A 190 3.21 -19.41 -8.79
N VAL A 191 2.24 -18.92 -9.52
CA VAL A 191 2.25 -17.57 -10.09
C VAL A 191 1.14 -16.73 -9.48
N CYS A 192 1.50 -15.69 -8.73
CA CYS A 192 0.54 -14.71 -8.24
C CYS A 192 0.22 -13.69 -9.35
N LEU A 193 -1.05 -13.49 -9.64
CA LEU A 193 -1.54 -12.58 -10.68
C LEU A 193 -2.43 -11.47 -10.12
N GLN A 194 -2.07 -10.21 -10.37
CA GLN A 194 -2.90 -9.06 -10.06
C GLN A 194 -3.02 -8.15 -11.29
N PHE A 195 -4.18 -8.09 -11.92
CA PHE A 195 -4.44 -7.29 -13.12
C PHE A 195 -5.52 -6.22 -12.89
N LYS A 196 -5.41 -5.12 -13.62
CA LYS A 196 -6.48 -4.11 -13.74
C LYS A 196 -7.41 -4.45 -14.88
N LYS A 197 -8.70 -4.15 -14.70
CA LYS A 197 -9.72 -4.26 -15.76
C LYS A 197 -9.59 -3.19 -16.85
N GLY A 198 -10.40 -3.33 -17.85
CA GLY A 198 -10.52 -2.37 -18.95
C GLY A 198 -9.35 -2.42 -19.93
N ARG A 199 -8.90 -1.26 -20.38
CA ARG A 199 -7.79 -1.13 -21.35
C ARG A 199 -6.43 -1.68 -20.88
N TYR A 200 -6.30 -1.93 -19.58
CA TYR A 200 -5.08 -2.48 -18.98
C TYR A 200 -5.06 -4.01 -18.98
N LEU A 201 -6.16 -4.65 -19.32
CA LEU A 201 -6.29 -6.10 -19.35
C LEU A 201 -6.10 -6.62 -20.77
N ASP A 202 -5.10 -7.47 -20.96
CA ASP A 202 -4.92 -8.18 -22.21
C ASP A 202 -5.78 -9.45 -22.21
N LYS A 203 -6.83 -9.43 -23.02
CA LYS A 203 -7.76 -10.57 -23.13
C LYS A 203 -7.11 -11.79 -23.75
N LYS A 204 -6.13 -11.59 -24.67
CA LYS A 204 -5.42 -12.69 -25.30
C LYS A 204 -4.51 -13.38 -24.28
N LEU A 205 -3.68 -12.61 -23.57
CA LEU A 205 -2.83 -13.15 -22.50
C LEU A 205 -3.64 -13.95 -21.48
N LEU A 206 -4.79 -13.42 -21.06
CA LEU A 206 -5.68 -14.15 -20.15
C LEU A 206 -6.21 -15.44 -20.75
N SER A 207 -6.69 -15.41 -22.01
CA SER A 207 -7.17 -16.59 -22.70
C SER A 207 -6.10 -17.67 -22.78
N ASP A 208 -4.86 -17.26 -23.08
CA ASP A 208 -3.72 -18.17 -23.18
C ASP A 208 -3.36 -18.76 -21.80
N ILE A 209 -3.41 -17.96 -20.71
CA ILE A 209 -3.25 -18.45 -19.32
C ILE A 209 -4.31 -19.51 -18.98
N TYR A 210 -5.60 -19.22 -19.28
CA TYR A 210 -6.67 -20.18 -19.00
C TYR A 210 -6.50 -21.48 -19.78
N LYS A 211 -6.21 -21.37 -21.07
CA LYS A 211 -5.98 -22.55 -21.92
C LYS A 211 -4.80 -23.37 -21.39
N TYR A 212 -3.70 -22.71 -21.03
CA TYR A 212 -2.54 -23.40 -20.48
C TYR A 212 -2.86 -24.12 -19.18
N ALA A 213 -3.59 -23.47 -18.27
CA ALA A 213 -4.01 -24.03 -16.99
C ALA A 213 -4.97 -25.23 -17.12
N GLU A 214 -5.73 -25.32 -18.22
CA GLU A 214 -6.58 -26.47 -18.53
C GLU A 214 -5.76 -27.64 -19.12
N ASP A 215 -4.82 -27.34 -20.02
CA ASP A 215 -4.06 -28.35 -20.77
C ASP A 215 -2.84 -28.89 -20.02
N ASN A 216 -2.32 -28.16 -19.01
CA ASN A 216 -1.08 -28.49 -18.29
C ASN A 216 -1.28 -28.51 -16.77
N ASP A 217 -0.36 -29.16 -16.06
CA ASP A 217 -0.45 -29.35 -14.61
C ASP A 217 0.83 -28.93 -13.84
N ASP A 218 1.67 -28.15 -14.48
CA ASP A 218 2.96 -27.71 -13.94
C ASP A 218 2.94 -26.32 -13.29
N ILE A 219 1.88 -25.51 -13.54
CA ILE A 219 1.73 -24.14 -13.02
C ILE A 219 0.36 -23.94 -12.37
N GLU A 220 0.36 -23.35 -11.16
CA GLU A 220 -0.83 -22.83 -10.47
C GLU A 220 -0.88 -21.30 -10.57
N PHE A 221 -2.02 -20.74 -10.97
CA PHE A 221 -2.25 -19.31 -11.10
C PHE A 221 -3.17 -18.81 -10.00
N HIS A 222 -2.63 -17.97 -9.11
CA HIS A 222 -3.32 -17.37 -7.97
C HIS A 222 -3.73 -15.94 -8.28
N PHE A 223 -4.99 -15.71 -8.63
CA PHE A 223 -5.52 -14.39 -8.90
C PHE A 223 -5.88 -13.69 -7.60
N ILE A 224 -5.17 -12.61 -7.28
CA ILE A 224 -5.39 -11.83 -6.07
C ILE A 224 -6.09 -10.50 -6.35
N THR A 225 -6.68 -9.93 -5.31
CA THR A 225 -7.17 -8.56 -5.29
C THR A 225 -6.44 -7.74 -4.24
N THR A 226 -6.45 -6.41 -4.38
CA THR A 226 -5.85 -5.48 -3.40
C THR A 226 -6.89 -4.75 -2.56
N HIS A 227 -8.17 -5.06 -2.77
CA HIS A 227 -9.29 -4.52 -2.00
C HIS A 227 -10.23 -5.64 -1.62
N MET A 228 -10.88 -5.51 -0.49
CA MET A 228 -11.90 -6.48 -0.07
C MET A 228 -13.07 -6.52 -1.06
N PRO A 229 -13.65 -7.70 -1.35
CA PRO A 229 -14.74 -7.86 -2.31
C PRO A 229 -15.94 -6.95 -2.04
N LYS A 230 -16.30 -6.73 -0.78
CA LYS A 230 -17.43 -5.89 -0.34
C LYS A 230 -17.33 -4.41 -0.72
N ILE A 231 -16.12 -3.92 -1.01
CA ILE A 231 -15.89 -2.52 -1.43
C ILE A 231 -16.18 -2.32 -2.93
N GLY A 232 -16.30 -3.42 -3.67
CA GLY A 232 -16.47 -3.42 -5.11
C GLY A 232 -15.14 -3.43 -5.87
N LEU A 233 -15.00 -4.40 -6.77
CA LEU A 233 -13.77 -4.66 -7.53
C LEU A 233 -13.85 -4.10 -8.95
N THR A 234 -14.42 -2.92 -9.12
CA THR A 234 -14.74 -2.36 -10.43
C THR A 234 -13.52 -2.19 -11.35
N TYR A 235 -12.32 -2.08 -10.78
CA TYR A 235 -11.09 -1.83 -11.54
C TYR A 235 -10.07 -2.99 -11.50
N GLN A 236 -10.34 -4.07 -10.75
CA GLN A 236 -9.47 -5.26 -10.71
C GLN A 236 -10.12 -6.43 -11.43
N TYR A 237 -9.30 -7.22 -12.08
CA TYR A 237 -9.74 -8.45 -12.71
C TYR A 237 -9.76 -9.59 -11.68
N VAL A 238 -10.85 -10.32 -11.69
CA VAL A 238 -11.03 -11.55 -10.94
C VAL A 238 -11.66 -12.57 -11.87
N PRO A 239 -11.17 -13.80 -11.95
CA PRO A 239 -11.82 -14.89 -12.66
C PRO A 239 -13.27 -15.09 -12.21
N ASN A 240 -14.12 -15.54 -13.10
CA ASN A 240 -15.52 -15.83 -12.76
C ASN A 240 -15.67 -17.13 -11.96
N LYS A 241 -14.74 -18.08 -12.11
CA LYS A 241 -14.70 -19.35 -11.39
C LYS A 241 -13.26 -19.85 -11.23
N GLN A 242 -13.07 -20.67 -10.22
CA GLN A 242 -11.84 -21.46 -10.05
C GLN A 242 -11.85 -22.68 -10.98
N SER A 243 -10.69 -23.21 -11.28
CA SER A 243 -10.49 -24.46 -12.00
C SER A 243 -9.31 -25.23 -11.38
N LYS A 244 -8.89 -26.34 -11.97
CA LYS A 244 -7.83 -27.19 -11.43
C LYS A 244 -6.55 -26.41 -11.06
N ASN A 245 -6.14 -25.46 -11.91
CA ASN A 245 -4.90 -24.69 -11.75
C ASN A 245 -5.16 -23.15 -11.71
N ILE A 246 -6.42 -22.73 -11.52
CA ILE A 246 -6.82 -21.33 -11.36
C ILE A 246 -7.46 -21.13 -10.01
N PHE A 247 -6.80 -20.36 -9.15
CA PHE A 247 -7.24 -20.04 -7.79
C PHE A 247 -7.63 -18.57 -7.69
N ILE A 248 -8.60 -18.28 -6.83
CA ILE A 248 -9.10 -16.92 -6.59
C ILE A 248 -8.87 -16.57 -5.11
N ASP A 249 -7.80 -15.82 -4.87
CA ASP A 249 -7.37 -15.42 -3.53
C ASP A 249 -7.69 -13.94 -3.31
N THR A 250 -8.98 -13.62 -3.20
CA THR A 250 -9.40 -12.25 -2.92
C THR A 250 -8.88 -11.78 -1.58
N TYR A 251 -8.47 -10.51 -1.52
CA TYR A 251 -7.96 -9.90 -0.30
C TYR A 251 -8.97 -9.96 0.85
N LYS A 252 -8.57 -10.53 1.96
CA LYS A 252 -9.33 -10.61 3.22
C LYS A 252 -8.59 -9.93 4.37
N SER A 253 -7.27 -10.06 4.40
CA SER A 253 -6.41 -9.46 5.42
C SER A 253 -4.96 -9.38 4.96
N PRO A 254 -4.13 -8.51 5.58
CA PRO A 254 -2.69 -8.47 5.37
C PRO A 254 -2.01 -9.85 5.48
N ARG A 255 -2.29 -10.58 6.57
CA ARG A 255 -1.70 -11.92 6.80
C ARG A 255 -2.03 -12.92 5.69
N GLN A 256 -3.27 -12.95 5.23
CA GLN A 256 -3.68 -13.87 4.17
C GLN A 256 -2.95 -13.56 2.86
N LEU A 257 -2.86 -12.27 2.48
CA LEU A 257 -2.18 -11.90 1.24
C LEU A 257 -0.67 -12.15 1.30
N LEU A 258 -0.02 -11.89 2.43
CA LEU A 258 1.40 -12.22 2.62
C LEU A 258 1.65 -13.71 2.49
N GLY A 259 0.77 -14.56 3.05
CA GLY A 259 0.86 -16.01 2.90
C GLY A 259 0.77 -16.48 1.46
N VAL A 260 -0.14 -15.91 0.67
CA VAL A 260 -0.24 -16.20 -0.78
C VAL A 260 1.03 -15.74 -1.49
N LEU A 261 1.49 -14.50 -1.27
CA LEU A 261 2.69 -13.97 -1.91
C LEU A 261 3.94 -14.81 -1.57
N ALA A 262 4.13 -15.13 -0.29
CA ALA A 262 5.28 -15.92 0.17
C ALA A 262 5.31 -17.33 -0.43
N SER A 263 4.13 -17.90 -0.71
CA SER A 263 3.97 -19.23 -1.29
C SER A 263 4.16 -19.27 -2.81
N CYS A 264 4.19 -18.11 -3.48
CA CYS A 264 4.37 -18.04 -4.93
C CYS A 264 5.85 -17.92 -5.33
N ASP A 265 6.15 -18.40 -6.53
CA ASP A 265 7.50 -18.32 -7.12
C ASP A 265 7.74 -16.95 -7.76
N VAL A 266 6.68 -16.34 -8.30
CA VAL A 266 6.72 -15.00 -8.89
C VAL A 266 5.38 -14.31 -8.78
N THR A 267 5.41 -12.97 -8.66
CA THR A 267 4.22 -12.13 -8.69
C THR A 267 4.21 -11.27 -9.96
N ILE A 268 3.14 -11.35 -10.75
CA ILE A 268 2.89 -10.49 -11.91
C ILE A 268 1.83 -9.47 -11.53
N THR A 269 2.21 -8.21 -11.44
CA THR A 269 1.29 -7.19 -10.92
C THR A 269 1.40 -5.85 -11.65
N SER A 270 0.29 -5.12 -11.68
CA SER A 270 0.26 -3.71 -12.07
C SER A 270 0.37 -2.76 -10.86
N MET A 271 0.51 -3.26 -9.63
CA MET A 271 0.42 -2.49 -8.39
C MET A 271 1.74 -2.54 -7.62
N LEU A 272 2.31 -1.35 -7.33
CA LEU A 272 3.59 -1.25 -6.61
C LEU A 272 3.56 -1.93 -5.24
N HIS A 273 2.52 -1.69 -4.44
CA HIS A 273 2.47 -2.24 -3.07
C HIS A 273 2.45 -3.78 -3.06
N VAL A 274 1.77 -4.42 -4.02
CA VAL A 274 1.79 -5.89 -4.16
C VAL A 274 3.21 -6.37 -4.46
N GLY A 275 3.92 -5.67 -5.36
CA GLY A 275 5.31 -5.97 -5.67
C GLY A 275 6.22 -5.80 -4.46
N LEU A 276 6.11 -4.67 -3.72
CA LEU A 276 6.89 -4.42 -2.50
C LEU A 276 6.67 -5.53 -1.47
N MET A 277 5.40 -5.88 -1.22
CA MET A 277 5.08 -6.98 -0.29
C MET A 277 5.66 -8.32 -0.75
N GLY A 278 5.65 -8.61 -2.05
CA GLY A 278 6.31 -9.80 -2.60
C GLY A 278 7.80 -9.80 -2.27
N LEU A 279 8.50 -8.70 -2.54
CA LEU A 279 9.94 -8.60 -2.24
C LEU A 279 10.27 -8.84 -0.76
N THR A 280 9.41 -8.39 0.16
CA THR A 280 9.64 -8.56 1.61
C THR A 280 9.48 -9.99 2.11
N VAL A 281 8.86 -10.85 1.32
CA VAL A 281 8.72 -12.30 1.57
C VAL A 281 9.52 -13.13 0.56
N ASN A 282 10.58 -12.54 0.00
CA ASN A 282 11.48 -13.15 -0.98
C ASN A 282 10.78 -13.66 -2.25
N THR A 283 9.69 -13.01 -2.67
CA THR A 283 9.00 -13.34 -3.91
C THR A 283 9.26 -12.24 -4.94
N PRO A 284 9.96 -12.54 -6.03
CA PRO A 284 10.22 -11.58 -7.09
C PRO A 284 8.91 -11.11 -7.73
N PHE A 285 8.87 -9.85 -8.19
CA PHE A 285 7.71 -9.38 -8.91
C PHE A 285 8.07 -8.74 -10.25
N VAL A 286 7.26 -9.00 -11.24
CA VAL A 286 7.34 -8.34 -12.55
C VAL A 286 6.15 -7.42 -12.76
N SER A 287 6.40 -6.26 -13.35
CA SER A 287 5.38 -5.26 -13.59
C SER A 287 4.76 -5.46 -14.98
N TYR A 288 3.48 -5.81 -15.01
CA TYR A 288 2.71 -5.85 -16.24
C TYR A 288 1.75 -4.67 -16.31
N ARG A 289 1.96 -3.78 -17.31
CA ARG A 289 1.16 -2.56 -17.52
C ARG A 289 1.03 -1.71 -16.26
N GLY A 290 2.06 -1.72 -15.42
CA GLY A 290 2.11 -0.94 -14.18
C GLY A 290 2.27 0.56 -14.44
N PRO A 291 1.88 1.42 -13.48
CA PRO A 291 2.06 2.86 -13.55
C PRO A 291 3.55 3.25 -13.50
N GLY A 292 3.85 4.48 -13.91
CA GLY A 292 5.22 5.00 -13.95
C GLY A 292 6.00 4.84 -12.64
N LYS A 293 5.34 5.00 -11.49
CA LYS A 293 5.97 4.79 -10.17
C LYS A 293 6.47 3.36 -9.95
N THR A 294 5.76 2.34 -10.45
CA THR A 294 6.21 0.94 -10.36
C THR A 294 7.42 0.70 -11.25
N LYS A 295 7.39 1.26 -12.48
CA LYS A 295 8.53 1.19 -13.39
C LYS A 295 9.76 1.92 -12.84
N SER A 296 9.56 3.10 -12.25
CA SER A 296 10.65 3.86 -11.61
C SER A 296 11.26 3.12 -10.42
N PHE A 297 10.43 2.51 -9.59
CA PHE A 297 10.89 1.69 -8.48
C PHE A 297 11.71 0.48 -8.97
N LEU A 298 11.22 -0.29 -9.94
CA LEU A 298 11.96 -1.43 -10.50
C LEU A 298 13.33 -0.99 -11.03
N LYS A 299 13.38 0.12 -11.78
CA LYS A 299 14.66 0.68 -12.25
C LYS A 299 15.60 1.04 -11.10
N SER A 300 15.10 1.59 -10.01
CA SER A 300 15.94 1.97 -8.87
C SER A 300 16.58 0.78 -8.14
N ILE A 301 16.04 -0.41 -8.31
CA ILE A 301 16.58 -1.67 -7.73
C ILE A 301 17.22 -2.58 -8.79
N GLY A 302 17.59 -2.06 -9.98
CA GLY A 302 18.19 -2.86 -11.05
C GLY A 302 17.25 -3.87 -11.71
N GLY A 303 15.94 -3.65 -11.59
CA GLY A 303 14.88 -4.56 -12.07
C GLY A 303 14.28 -4.15 -13.42
N GLU A 304 15.03 -3.56 -14.35
CA GLU A 304 14.54 -3.22 -15.69
C GLU A 304 13.98 -4.43 -16.43
N TRP A 305 14.59 -5.60 -16.26
CA TRP A 305 14.16 -6.89 -16.82
C TRP A 305 12.74 -7.27 -16.37
N ALA A 306 12.34 -6.85 -15.17
CA ALA A 306 11.03 -7.12 -14.59
C ALA A 306 9.91 -6.18 -15.09
N ILE A 307 10.20 -5.27 -16.04
CA ILE A 307 9.19 -4.42 -16.68
C ILE A 307 8.76 -5.08 -17.98
N LEU A 308 7.67 -5.85 -17.92
CA LEU A 308 7.19 -6.60 -19.06
C LEU A 308 6.67 -5.70 -20.21
N PRO A 309 6.90 -6.09 -21.48
CA PRO A 309 6.26 -5.47 -22.63
C PRO A 309 4.72 -5.52 -22.53
N GLU A 310 4.04 -4.48 -23.02
CA GLU A 310 2.57 -4.41 -22.95
C GLU A 310 1.84 -5.47 -23.79
N ASN A 311 2.52 -6.00 -24.79
CA ASN A 311 2.02 -7.02 -25.74
C ASN A 311 2.74 -8.37 -25.60
N ILE A 312 3.34 -8.65 -24.44
CA ILE A 312 4.01 -9.94 -24.19
C ILE A 312 3.02 -11.09 -24.40
N SER A 313 3.43 -12.11 -25.14
CA SER A 313 2.67 -13.35 -25.28
C SER A 313 2.85 -14.23 -24.04
N PHE A 314 1.93 -15.19 -23.83
CA PHE A 314 2.08 -16.14 -22.72
C PHE A 314 3.34 -17.01 -22.88
N ASN A 315 3.71 -17.42 -24.10
CA ASN A 315 4.92 -18.22 -24.33
C ASN A 315 6.18 -17.45 -23.95
N GLU A 316 6.30 -16.18 -24.38
CA GLU A 316 7.42 -15.31 -23.99
C GLU A 316 7.46 -15.11 -22.46
N LEU A 317 6.32 -14.86 -21.83
CA LEU A 317 6.21 -14.73 -20.39
C LEU A 317 6.67 -16.00 -19.68
N ARG A 318 6.24 -17.16 -20.15
CA ARG A 318 6.61 -18.47 -19.61
C ARG A 318 8.11 -18.69 -19.75
N GLU A 319 8.68 -18.53 -20.92
CA GLU A 319 10.10 -18.75 -21.19
C GLU A 319 11.00 -17.77 -20.43
N GLN A 320 10.63 -16.52 -20.34
CA GLN A 320 11.45 -15.48 -19.72
C GLN A 320 11.33 -15.44 -18.19
N ILE A 321 10.19 -15.81 -17.63
CA ILE A 321 9.88 -15.60 -16.22
C ILE A 321 9.43 -16.86 -15.51
N LEU A 322 8.37 -17.56 -15.99
CA LEU A 322 7.67 -18.54 -15.17
C LEU A 322 8.47 -19.81 -14.91
N ILE A 323 9.32 -20.23 -15.85
CA ILE A 323 10.16 -21.43 -15.72
C ILE A 323 11.49 -21.16 -14.98
N GLN A 324 11.79 -19.90 -14.66
CA GLN A 324 12.98 -19.56 -13.89
C GLN A 324 12.78 -19.87 -12.40
N ASN A 325 13.85 -20.26 -11.73
CA ASN A 325 13.82 -20.46 -10.29
C ASN A 325 13.55 -19.14 -9.56
N LYS A 326 12.74 -19.20 -8.52
CA LYS A 326 12.39 -18.05 -7.66
C LYS A 326 13.62 -17.30 -7.15
N GLU A 327 14.62 -18.04 -6.63
CA GLU A 327 15.83 -17.44 -6.09
C GLU A 327 16.68 -16.76 -7.15
N ASP A 328 16.75 -17.35 -8.36
CA ASP A 328 17.53 -16.79 -9.46
C ASP A 328 16.87 -15.51 -10.00
N LEU A 329 15.54 -15.47 -10.10
CA LEU A 329 14.81 -14.24 -10.40
C LEU A 329 15.04 -13.17 -9.34
N TYR A 330 14.98 -13.55 -8.05
CA TYR A 330 15.17 -12.61 -6.95
C TYR A 330 16.58 -12.02 -6.93
N LYS A 331 17.62 -12.82 -7.21
CA LYS A 331 19.02 -12.37 -7.29
C LYS A 331 19.31 -11.43 -8.45
N GLN A 332 18.45 -11.33 -9.46
CA GLN A 332 18.62 -10.38 -10.56
C GLN A 332 18.36 -8.90 -10.14
N TYR A 333 17.68 -8.68 -9.00
CA TYR A 333 17.61 -7.33 -8.43
C TYR A 333 18.93 -6.97 -7.73
N ASN A 334 19.19 -5.69 -7.60
CA ASN A 334 20.30 -5.21 -6.79
C ASN A 334 20.01 -5.44 -5.30
N GLN A 335 20.61 -6.49 -4.74
CA GLN A 335 20.37 -6.93 -3.37
C GLN A 335 20.86 -5.92 -2.32
N ASP A 336 21.92 -5.18 -2.62
CA ASP A 336 22.46 -4.15 -1.72
C ASP A 336 21.44 -3.02 -1.58
N ILE A 337 20.87 -2.53 -2.69
CA ILE A 337 19.84 -1.48 -2.65
C ILE A 337 18.58 -1.96 -1.91
N ILE A 338 18.14 -3.20 -2.14
CA ILE A 338 16.97 -3.75 -1.42
C ILE A 338 17.27 -3.81 0.08
N SER A 339 18.45 -4.28 0.47
CA SER A 339 18.88 -4.37 1.87
C SER A 339 18.96 -2.98 2.52
N GLU A 340 19.50 -1.98 1.81
CA GLU A 340 19.53 -0.59 2.25
C GLU A 340 18.11 -0.04 2.46
N MET A 341 17.17 -0.32 1.54
CA MET A 341 15.77 0.11 1.67
C MET A 341 15.08 -0.55 2.86
N ILE A 342 15.33 -1.84 3.12
CA ILE A 342 14.80 -2.55 4.28
C ILE A 342 15.34 -1.92 5.57
N GLU A 343 16.63 -1.64 5.65
CA GLU A 343 17.21 -1.01 6.84
C GLU A 343 16.73 0.44 7.01
N ASP A 344 16.73 1.25 5.94
CA ASP A 344 16.23 2.63 6.01
C ASP A 344 14.73 2.70 6.40
N SER A 345 13.92 1.73 6.01
CA SER A 345 12.50 1.70 6.39
C SER A 345 12.27 1.60 7.89
N LYS A 346 13.25 1.14 8.67
CA LYS A 346 13.25 1.16 10.14
C LYS A 346 13.08 2.57 10.68
N ASN A 347 13.65 3.56 10.01
CA ASN A 347 13.57 4.96 10.43
C ASN A 347 12.13 5.50 10.43
N GLN A 348 11.20 4.90 9.65
CA GLN A 348 9.77 5.21 9.73
C GLN A 348 9.20 4.88 11.13
N TYR A 349 9.60 3.75 11.68
CA TYR A 349 9.17 3.28 13.01
C TYR A 349 9.86 4.02 14.13
N GLU A 350 11.16 4.33 14.01
CA GLU A 350 11.90 5.13 14.99
C GLU A 350 11.34 6.56 15.06
N PHE A 351 11.00 7.14 13.89
CA PHE A 351 10.31 8.43 13.87
C PHE A 351 8.94 8.32 14.54
N CYS A 352 8.17 7.27 14.28
CA CYS A 352 6.89 7.02 14.96
C CYS A 352 7.06 6.99 16.47
N LYS A 353 8.03 6.23 16.98
CA LYS A 353 8.36 6.15 18.41
C LYS A 353 8.66 7.52 19.01
N THR A 354 9.57 8.27 18.39
CA THR A 354 9.96 9.61 18.84
C THR A 354 8.76 10.56 18.95
N ILE A 355 7.87 10.55 17.96
CA ILE A 355 6.67 11.40 17.96
C ILE A 355 5.67 10.95 19.02
N VAL A 356 5.44 9.64 19.15
CA VAL A 356 4.54 9.09 20.18
C VAL A 356 5.03 9.44 21.58
N GLU A 357 6.30 9.24 21.89
CA GLU A 357 6.89 9.56 23.20
C GLU A 357 6.81 11.05 23.52
N LYS A 358 6.96 11.92 22.51
CA LYS A 358 6.96 13.38 22.69
C LYS A 358 5.57 13.96 22.91
N TYR A 359 4.54 13.45 22.25
CA TYR A 359 3.21 14.09 22.18
C TYR A 359 2.08 13.27 22.81
N SER A 360 2.36 12.04 23.27
CA SER A 360 1.33 11.21 23.94
C SER A 360 0.97 11.65 25.35
#